data_b446bc4fef181ca630129ac882a17583
#
_entry.id   b446bc4fef181ca630129ac882a17583
#
_cell.length_a   1.000
_cell.length_b   1.000
_cell.length_c   1.000
_cell.angle_alpha   90.00
_cell.angle_beta   90.00
_cell.angle_gamma   90.00
#
_symmetry.space_group_name_H-M   'P 1'
#
loop_
_entity.id
_entity.type
_entity.pdbx_description
1 polymer ?
#
loop_
_entity_poly.entity_id
_entity_poly.type
_entity_poly.pdbx_seq_one_letter_code
_entity_poly.pdbx_strand_id
1 'polypeptide(L)' 'MSKKVHITIQAGEIVEQTVEVAETATYEDLLDELNINQETVLVLNGGNAVPLDGTVSSDKLTILRVVTGG' A
#
# COMPACT_ATOMS: atom_id res chain seq x y z
N MET A 1 -4.88 17.83 6.51
CA MET A 1 -3.59 17.40 7.09
C MET A 1 -3.17 16.09 6.46
N SER A 2 -1.91 15.74 6.56
CA SER A 2 -1.39 14.52 5.94
C SER A 2 -0.69 13.67 6.98
N LYS A 3 -0.44 12.42 6.63
CA LYS A 3 0.29 11.49 7.49
C LYS A 3 1.32 10.75 6.66
N LYS A 4 2.38 10.32 7.32
CA LYS A 4 3.43 9.55 6.68
C LYS A 4 3.17 8.07 6.92
N VAL A 5 3.31 7.29 5.86
CA VAL A 5 3.10 5.85 5.92
C VAL A 5 4.37 5.16 5.43
N HIS A 6 4.87 4.22 6.22
CA HIS A 6 6.02 3.42 5.85
C HIS A 6 5.52 2.18 5.11
N ILE A 7 5.99 1.99 3.91
CA ILE A 7 5.51 0.93 3.02
C ILE A 7 6.63 -0.04 2.71
N THR A 8 6.38 -1.31 2.90
CA THR A 8 7.28 -2.39 2.48
C THR A 8 6.66 -3.06 1.27
N ILE A 9 7.33 -3.02 0.15
CA ILE A 9 6.84 -3.61 -1.10
C ILE A 9 7.60 -4.91 -1.34
N GLN A 10 6.86 -6.02 -1.39
CA GLN A 10 7.42 -7.34 -1.65
C GLN A 10 7.00 -7.78 -3.05
N ALA A 11 7.89 -7.59 -4.00
CA ALA A 11 7.63 -7.87 -5.41
C ALA A 11 8.88 -8.48 -6.05
N GLY A 12 9.32 -9.62 -5.54
CA GLY A 12 10.57 -10.25 -5.96
C GLY A 12 11.74 -9.72 -5.13
N GLU A 13 11.77 -8.43 -4.93
CA GLU A 13 12.70 -7.77 -4.04
C GLU A 13 11.90 -7.06 -2.97
N ILE A 14 12.55 -6.73 -1.86
CA ILE A 14 11.91 -5.97 -0.79
C ILE A 14 12.38 -4.52 -0.92
N VAL A 15 11.43 -3.63 -1.12
CA VAL A 15 11.69 -2.20 -1.24
C VAL A 15 10.91 -1.49 -0.15
N GLU A 16 11.56 -0.61 0.57
CA GLU A 16 10.90 0.18 1.61
C GLU A 16 10.83 1.64 1.18
N GLN A 17 9.67 2.22 1.37
CA GLN A 17 9.44 3.63 1.04
C GLN A 17 8.58 4.25 2.12
N THR A 18 8.74 5.55 2.30
CA THR A 18 7.84 6.33 3.15
C THR A 18 7.14 7.33 2.25
N VAL A 19 5.83 7.36 2.33
CA VAL A 19 5.02 8.29 1.54
C VAL A 19 4.13 9.11 2.44
N GLU A 20 3.78 10.30 1.98
CA GLU A 20 2.87 11.16 2.69
C GLU A 20 1.54 11.17 1.96
N VAL A 21 0.46 10.90 2.68
CA VAL A 21 -0.88 10.84 2.12
C VAL A 21 -1.84 11.67 2.95
N ALA A 22 -2.95 12.06 2.38
CA ALA A 22 -4.00 12.75 3.11
C ALA A 22 -4.56 11.83 4.21
N GLU A 23 -5.02 12.40 5.31
CA GLU A 23 -5.58 11.60 6.40
C GLU A 23 -6.82 10.81 5.98
N THR A 24 -7.49 11.26 4.96
CA THR A 24 -8.69 10.58 4.43
C THR A 24 -8.37 9.66 3.26
N ALA A 25 -7.11 9.51 2.90
CA ALA A 25 -6.73 8.68 1.76
C ALA A 25 -7.09 7.21 1.97
N THR A 26 -7.52 6.56 0.91
CA THR A 26 -7.78 5.13 0.93
C THR A 26 -6.53 4.38 0.49
N TYR A 27 -6.57 3.06 0.64
CA TYR A 27 -5.46 2.22 0.15
C TYR A 27 -5.32 2.32 -1.37
N GLU A 28 -6.43 2.49 -2.08
CA GLU A 28 -6.41 2.75 -3.52
C GLU A 28 -5.63 4.02 -3.84
N ASP A 29 -5.90 5.08 -3.10
CA ASP A 29 -5.20 6.35 -3.29
C ASP A 29 -3.71 6.18 -3.05
N LEU A 30 -3.35 5.39 -2.05
CA LEU A 30 -1.97 5.11 -1.74
C LEU A 30 -1.26 4.38 -2.88
N LEU A 31 -1.90 3.37 -3.43
CA LEU A 31 -1.34 2.60 -4.54
C LEU A 31 -1.20 3.48 -5.78
N ASP A 32 -2.16 4.34 -6.01
CA ASP A 32 -2.13 5.27 -7.14
C ASP A 32 -0.95 6.24 -7.00
N GLU A 33 -0.72 6.72 -5.80
CA GLU A 33 0.41 7.60 -5.50
C GLU A 33 1.74 6.90 -5.75
N LEU A 34 1.81 5.61 -5.45
CA LEU A 34 2.99 4.79 -5.67
C LEU A 34 3.11 4.29 -7.11
N ASN A 35 2.11 4.57 -7.93
CA ASN A 35 2.05 4.12 -9.32
C ASN A 35 2.05 2.58 -9.41
N ILE A 36 1.32 1.95 -8.50
CA ILE A 36 1.20 0.50 -8.44
C ILE A 36 -0.22 0.10 -8.87
N ASN A 37 -0.29 -0.90 -9.74
CA ASN A 37 -1.59 -1.41 -10.18
C ASN A 37 -2.23 -2.23 -9.06
N GLN A 38 -3.36 -1.76 -8.58
CA GLN A 38 -4.06 -2.40 -7.45
C GLN A 38 -4.51 -3.82 -7.75
N GLU A 39 -4.65 -4.18 -9.01
CA GLU A 39 -5.09 -5.52 -9.39
C GLU A 39 -3.98 -6.57 -9.27
N THR A 40 -2.76 -6.14 -9.07
CA THR A 40 -1.60 -7.05 -9.02
C THR A 40 -1.06 -7.27 -7.61
N VAL A 41 -1.64 -6.60 -6.62
CA VAL A 41 -1.08 -6.62 -5.27
C VAL A 41 -2.17 -6.81 -4.22
N LEU A 42 -1.73 -7.23 -3.03
CA LEU A 42 -2.53 -7.19 -1.82
C LEU A 42 -1.91 -6.20 -0.87
N VAL A 43 -2.73 -5.43 -0.19
CA VAL A 43 -2.25 -4.53 0.86
C VAL A 43 -2.51 -5.20 2.20
N LEU A 44 -1.47 -5.32 3.01
CA LEU A 44 -1.54 -5.97 4.30
C LEU A 44 -1.28 -4.96 5.41
N ASN A 45 -2.11 -5.00 6.43
CA ASN A 45 -1.93 -4.20 7.62
C ASN A 45 -1.80 -5.15 8.80
N GLY A 46 -0.59 -5.20 9.40
CA GLY A 46 -0.33 -6.12 10.48
C GLY A 46 -0.46 -7.58 10.07
N GLY A 47 -0.19 -7.89 8.82
CA GLY A 47 -0.29 -9.24 8.29
C GLY A 47 -1.68 -9.62 7.79
N ASN A 48 -2.66 -8.73 7.90
CA ASN A 48 -4.03 -8.98 7.47
C ASN A 48 -4.35 -8.18 6.22
N ALA A 49 -4.94 -8.83 5.22
CA ALA A 49 -5.36 -8.13 4.02
C ALA A 49 -6.46 -7.12 4.35
N VAL A 50 -6.40 -5.96 3.72
CA VAL A 50 -7.38 -4.90 3.93
C VAL A 50 -8.06 -4.56 2.61
N PRO A 51 -9.31 -4.09 2.68
CA PRO A 51 -10.01 -3.67 1.46
C PRO A 51 -9.39 -2.39 0.91
N LEU A 52 -9.29 -2.30 -0.41
CA LEU A 52 -8.64 -1.16 -1.05
C LEU A 52 -9.44 0.13 -0.91
N ASP A 53 -10.73 0.04 -0.72
CA ASP A 53 -11.57 1.21 -0.53
C ASP A 53 -11.61 1.68 0.93
N GLY A 54 -10.91 0.98 1.81
CA GLY A 54 -10.82 1.39 3.21
C GLY A 54 -9.85 2.55 3.38
N THR A 55 -10.07 3.33 4.41
CA THR A 55 -9.17 4.45 4.74
C THR A 55 -7.88 3.94 5.35
N VAL A 56 -6.75 4.49 4.93
CA VAL A 56 -5.46 4.14 5.50
C VAL A 56 -5.44 4.55 6.96
N SER A 57 -5.34 3.57 7.85
CA SER A 57 -5.39 3.82 9.29
C SER A 57 -4.11 3.42 10.03
N SER A 58 -3.14 2.88 9.31
CA SER A 58 -1.89 2.44 9.90
C SER A 58 -0.73 3.25 9.35
N ASP A 59 0.33 3.38 10.13
CA ASP A 59 1.54 4.06 9.69
C ASP A 59 2.54 3.09 9.06
N LYS A 60 2.23 1.80 9.05
CA LYS A 60 3.08 0.77 8.42
C LYS A 60 2.20 -0.18 7.64
N LEU A 61 2.57 -0.41 6.40
CA LEU A 61 1.83 -1.30 5.52
C LEU A 61 2.79 -2.16 4.72
N THR A 62 2.31 -3.32 4.30
CA THR A 62 3.05 -4.19 3.38
C THR A 62 2.24 -4.33 2.11
N ILE A 63 2.88 -4.17 0.99
CA ILE A 63 2.27 -4.41 -0.31
C ILE A 63 2.91 -5.67 -0.89
N LEU A 64 2.11 -6.70 -1.05
CA LEU A 64 2.57 -7.98 -1.56
C LEU A 64 2.10 -8.17 -2.99
N ARG A 65 3.03 -8.33 -3.90
CA ARG A 65 2.69 -8.59 -5.29
C ARG A 65 2.26 -10.04 -5.45
N VAL A 66 1.05 -10.23 -5.94
CA VAL A 66 0.47 -11.58 -6.09
C VAL A 66 0.32 -12.00 -7.54
N VAL A 67 0.43 -11.05 -8.47
CA VAL A 67 0.36 -11.33 -9.90
C VAL A 67 1.66 -10.86 -10.53
N THR A 68 2.36 -11.77 -11.18
CA THR A 68 3.62 -11.44 -11.83
C THR A 68 3.39 -10.97 -13.25
N GLY A 69 2.26 -10.69 -13.59
CA GLY A 69 1.81 -10.02 -14.76
C GLY A 69 2.44 -10.35 -16.06
N GLY A 70 2.29 -10.39 -16.61
CA GLY A 70 2.77 -10.59 -17.67
C GLY A 70 1.98 -10.55 -18.86
#